data_530a2bc20b83aeecf11ee4db8e8d3b0c
#
_entry.id   530a2bc20b83aeecf11ee4db8e8d3b0c
#
_cell.length_a   1.000
_cell.length_b   1.000
_cell.length_c   1.000
_cell.angle_alpha   90.00
_cell.angle_beta   90.00
_cell.angle_gamma   90.00
#
_symmetry.space_group_name_H-M   'P 1'
#
loop_
_entity.id
_entity.type
_entity.pdbx_description
1 polymer ?
#
loop_
_entity_poly.entity_id
_entity_poly.type
_entity_poly.pdbx_seq_one_letter_code
_entity_poly.pdbx_strand_id
1 'polypeptide(L)'
;LFRIATHVSARVTHVKAAGGDVYSLERKDVEPAVVAVKCWQCGATIAIYAASRADVARERRTYLIRAVLTAAITLALMLAVAWAFRGGDGTFGAFLLIGALVSGWLTLANIVHAVISQECGVTEESSPNSEIFHEAEFGYGS
;
A
#
# COMPACT_ATOMS: atom_id res chain seq x y z
N LEU A 1 13.50 -1.86 -10.41
CA LEU A 1 13.26 -0.52 -10.96
C LEU A 1 12.59 0.44 -9.96
N PHE A 2 11.90 -0.06 -8.94
CA PHE A 2 11.31 0.78 -7.88
C PHE A 2 12.25 0.80 -6.69
N ARG A 3 12.88 1.96 -6.43
CA ARG A 3 13.73 2.12 -5.25
C ARG A 3 12.87 1.99 -3.98
N ILE A 4 13.33 1.17 -3.04
CA ILE A 4 12.79 1.12 -1.68
C ILE A 4 13.51 2.21 -0.91
N ALA A 5 12.76 3.14 -0.31
CA ALA A 5 13.34 4.24 0.46
C ALA A 5 14.16 3.70 1.65
N THR A 6 15.38 4.20 1.79
CA THR A 6 16.29 3.84 2.90
C THR A 6 15.92 4.57 4.18
N HIS A 7 15.50 5.82 4.05
CA HIS A 7 15.07 6.65 5.17
C HIS A 7 13.59 6.91 5.10
N VAL A 8 12.91 6.78 6.21
CA VAL A 8 11.51 7.05 6.38
C VAL A 8 11.38 8.14 7.45
N SER A 9 10.75 9.24 7.12
CA SER A 9 10.38 10.27 8.08
C SER A 9 8.92 10.04 8.48
N ALA A 10 8.64 10.01 9.76
CA ALA A 10 7.28 9.95 10.30
C ALA A 10 6.98 11.26 11.03
N ARG A 11 5.92 11.95 10.62
CA ARG A 11 5.37 13.08 11.35
C ARG A 11 4.20 12.58 12.17
N VAL A 12 4.32 12.61 13.49
CA VAL A 12 3.26 12.22 14.40
C VAL A 12 2.50 13.46 14.85
N THR A 13 1.22 13.49 14.54
CA THR A 13 0.31 14.58 14.93
C THR A 13 -0.74 14.07 15.90
N HIS A 14 -1.08 14.88 16.87
CA HIS A 14 -2.22 14.63 17.74
C HIS A 14 -3.48 15.15 17.04
N VAL A 15 -4.54 14.35 16.92
CA VAL A 15 -5.75 14.64 16.10
C VAL A 15 -6.44 15.98 16.38
N LYS A 16 -6.15 16.63 17.50
CA LYS A 16 -6.73 17.94 17.87
C LYS A 16 -5.70 19.07 18.04
N ALA A 17 -4.45 18.85 17.64
CA ALA A 17 -3.39 19.83 17.84
C ALA A 17 -2.78 20.30 16.51
N ALA A 18 -2.51 21.58 16.40
CA ALA A 18 -1.71 22.12 15.32
C ALA A 18 -0.23 21.86 15.60
N GLY A 19 0.41 21.04 14.79
CA GLY A 19 1.84 20.70 14.87
C GLY A 19 2.09 19.24 15.22
N GLY A 20 3.23 18.72 14.80
CA GLY A 20 3.65 17.36 15.07
C GLY A 20 5.16 17.23 15.04
N ASP A 21 5.69 16.29 15.81
CA ASP A 21 7.12 15.98 15.82
C ASP A 21 7.47 15.09 14.64
N VAL A 22 8.62 15.35 14.03
CA VAL A 22 9.14 14.57 12.91
C VAL A 22 10.25 13.65 13.40
N TYR A 23 10.08 12.37 13.17
CA TYR A 23 11.04 11.32 13.51
C TYR A 23 11.61 10.71 12.25
N SER A 24 12.91 10.42 12.26
CA SER A 24 13.58 9.74 11.15
C SER A 24 13.88 8.29 11.55
N LEU A 25 13.44 7.35 10.70
CA LEU A 25 13.70 5.94 10.85
C LEU A 25 14.57 5.47 9.69
N GLU A 26 15.67 4.78 9.99
CA GLU A 26 16.45 4.09 8.98
C GLU A 26 15.89 2.68 8.79
N ARG A 27 15.52 2.37 7.55
CA ARG A 27 14.97 1.07 7.19
C ARG A 27 16.08 0.02 7.15
N LYS A 28 15.95 -1.01 7.98
CA LYS A 28 16.87 -2.15 8.02
C LYS A 28 16.60 -3.12 6.85
N ASP A 29 17.58 -3.95 6.53
CA ASP A 29 17.48 -4.89 5.39
C ASP A 29 16.54 -6.06 5.68
N VAL A 30 16.59 -6.63 6.88
CA VAL A 30 15.86 -7.88 7.23
C VAL A 30 14.82 -7.68 8.33
N GLU A 31 15.12 -6.84 9.32
CA GLU A 31 14.22 -6.61 10.46
C GLU A 31 13.45 -5.30 10.32
N PRO A 32 12.20 -5.22 10.77
CA PRO A 32 11.48 -3.97 10.82
C PRO A 32 12.17 -2.99 11.78
N ALA A 33 12.20 -1.72 11.42
CA ALA A 33 12.65 -0.66 12.32
C ALA A 33 11.46 -0.22 13.18
N VAL A 34 11.60 -0.29 14.49
CA VAL A 34 10.58 0.15 15.44
C VAL A 34 11.19 1.20 16.36
N VAL A 35 10.53 2.35 16.48
CA VAL A 35 10.94 3.43 17.38
C VAL A 35 9.75 3.84 18.25
N ALA A 36 9.93 3.77 19.55
CA ALA A 36 8.95 4.25 20.51
C ALA A 36 9.17 5.75 20.76
N VAL A 37 8.14 6.54 20.55
CA VAL A 37 8.15 8.00 20.72
C VAL A 37 7.09 8.41 21.73
N LYS A 38 7.35 9.46 22.50
CA LYS A 38 6.35 10.03 23.43
C LYS A 38 5.70 11.24 22.77
N CYS A 39 4.39 11.24 22.76
CA CYS A 39 3.64 12.44 22.38
C CYS A 39 3.88 13.54 23.39
N TRP A 40 4.34 14.69 22.93
CA TRP A 40 4.63 15.86 23.79
C TRP A 40 3.36 16.40 24.46
N GLN A 41 2.20 16.19 23.86
CA GLN A 41 0.93 16.76 24.32
C GLN A 41 0.22 15.90 25.35
N CYS A 42 0.13 14.59 25.15
CA CYS A 42 -0.60 13.68 26.05
C CYS A 42 0.31 12.71 26.82
N GLY A 43 1.61 12.65 26.49
CA GLY A 43 2.56 11.75 27.11
C GLY A 43 2.41 10.27 26.73
N ALA A 44 1.47 9.94 25.82
CA ALA A 44 1.29 8.58 25.35
C ALA A 44 2.53 8.09 24.59
N THR A 45 2.89 6.82 24.78
CA THR A 45 3.98 6.18 24.03
C THR A 45 3.40 5.52 22.79
N ILE A 46 3.95 5.89 21.64
CA ILE A 46 3.52 5.41 20.32
C ILE A 46 4.69 4.67 19.70
N ALA A 47 4.46 3.45 19.23
CA ALA A 47 5.46 2.69 18.50
C ALA A 47 5.23 2.91 16.99
N ILE A 48 6.19 3.59 16.35
CA ILE A 48 6.22 3.80 14.89
C ILE A 48 7.06 2.69 14.29
N TYR A 49 6.56 2.07 13.22
CA TYR A 49 7.32 1.04 12.55
C TYR A 49 7.50 1.30 11.06
N ALA A 50 8.63 0.86 10.54
CA ALA A 50 8.89 0.77 9.11
C ALA A 50 9.28 -0.67 8.79
N ALA A 51 8.56 -1.31 7.88
CA ALA A 51 8.85 -2.68 7.46
C ALA A 51 10.26 -2.78 6.87
N SER A 52 10.88 -3.95 6.98
CA SER A 52 12.21 -4.20 6.41
C SER A 52 12.21 -4.07 4.89
N ARG A 53 13.39 -3.87 4.29
CA ARG A 53 13.52 -3.87 2.82
C ARG A 53 13.10 -5.20 2.22
N ALA A 54 13.40 -6.31 2.91
CA ALA A 54 13.03 -7.65 2.46
C ALA A 54 11.51 -7.84 2.43
N ASP A 55 10.79 -7.34 3.44
CA ASP A 55 9.33 -7.46 3.51
C ASP A 55 8.64 -6.62 2.43
N VAL A 56 9.06 -5.37 2.25
CA VAL A 56 8.56 -4.51 1.17
C VAL A 56 8.84 -5.11 -0.22
N ALA A 57 10.03 -5.68 -0.42
CA ALA A 57 10.37 -6.33 -1.68
C ALA A 57 9.50 -7.57 -1.94
N ARG A 58 9.23 -8.37 -0.89
CA ARG A 58 8.36 -9.55 -0.96
C ARG A 58 6.93 -9.16 -1.31
N GLU A 59 6.39 -8.15 -0.64
CA GLU A 59 5.05 -7.65 -0.88
C GLU A 59 4.89 -7.12 -2.30
N ARG A 60 5.81 -6.25 -2.72
CA ARG A 60 5.84 -5.74 -4.10
C ARG A 60 5.89 -6.84 -5.14
N ARG A 61 6.71 -7.86 -4.92
CA ARG A 61 6.77 -9.03 -5.80
C ARG A 61 5.42 -9.74 -5.88
N THR A 62 4.72 -9.88 -4.75
CA THR A 62 3.39 -10.50 -4.70
C THR A 62 2.37 -9.70 -5.51
N TYR A 63 2.34 -8.39 -5.37
CA TYR A 63 1.45 -7.52 -6.17
C TYR A 63 1.81 -7.54 -7.66
N LEU A 64 3.09 -7.57 -8.01
CA LEU A 64 3.51 -7.68 -9.41
C LEU A 64 3.09 -9.02 -10.04
N ILE A 65 3.22 -10.13 -9.31
CA ILE A 65 2.75 -11.44 -9.79
C ILE A 65 1.23 -11.41 -10.00
N ARG A 66 0.47 -10.86 -9.06
CA ARG A 66 -0.98 -10.68 -9.19
C ARG A 66 -1.33 -9.78 -10.39
N ALA A 67 -0.61 -8.69 -10.59
CA ALA A 67 -0.81 -7.81 -11.74
C ALA A 67 -0.58 -8.54 -13.08
N VAL A 68 0.48 -9.34 -13.19
CA VAL A 68 0.75 -10.14 -14.40
C VAL A 68 -0.36 -11.16 -14.65
N LEU A 69 -0.82 -11.86 -13.61
CA LEU A 69 -1.91 -12.84 -13.74
C LEU A 69 -3.22 -12.17 -14.16
N THR A 70 -3.60 -11.06 -13.52
CA THR A 70 -4.83 -10.33 -13.88
C THR A 70 -4.74 -9.71 -15.28
N ALA A 71 -3.56 -9.23 -15.70
CA ALA A 71 -3.34 -8.74 -17.05
C ALA A 71 -3.50 -9.85 -18.12
N ALA A 72 -2.99 -11.05 -17.83
CA ALA A 72 -3.17 -12.20 -18.72
C ALA A 72 -4.65 -12.60 -18.86
N ILE A 73 -5.41 -12.58 -17.75
CA ILE A 73 -6.85 -12.83 -17.76
C ILE A 73 -7.57 -11.74 -18.57
N THR A 74 -7.22 -10.47 -18.36
CA THR A 74 -7.81 -9.35 -19.13
C THR A 74 -7.58 -9.52 -20.63
N LEU A 75 -6.37 -9.89 -21.05
CA LEU A 75 -6.06 -10.13 -22.43
C LEU A 75 -6.88 -11.28 -23.02
N ALA A 76 -6.98 -12.40 -22.29
CA ALA A 76 -7.79 -13.55 -22.71
C ALA A 76 -9.26 -13.19 -22.86
N LEU A 77 -9.83 -12.43 -21.91
CA LEU A 77 -11.20 -11.93 -22.00
C LEU A 77 -11.40 -10.99 -23.18
N MET A 78 -10.47 -10.10 -23.47
CA MET A 78 -10.57 -9.19 -24.64
C MET A 78 -10.54 -9.95 -25.95
N LEU A 79 -9.73 -11.00 -26.07
CA LEU A 79 -9.73 -11.89 -27.24
C LEU A 79 -11.07 -12.64 -27.39
N ALA A 80 -11.64 -13.13 -26.28
CA ALA A 80 -12.94 -13.78 -26.25
C ALA A 80 -14.07 -12.82 -26.62
N VAL A 81 -14.02 -11.57 -26.17
CA VAL A 81 -14.94 -10.50 -26.58
C VAL A 81 -14.91 -10.30 -28.08
N ALA A 82 -13.70 -10.16 -28.66
CA ALA A 82 -13.55 -9.97 -30.09
C ALA A 82 -14.10 -11.15 -30.90
N TRP A 83 -13.94 -12.35 -30.40
CA TRP A 83 -14.47 -13.57 -31.02
C TRP A 83 -16.00 -13.63 -30.95
N ALA A 84 -16.59 -13.34 -29.76
CA ALA A 84 -18.06 -13.34 -29.57
C ALA A 84 -18.77 -12.34 -30.48
N PHE A 85 -18.24 -11.11 -30.59
CA PHE A 85 -18.83 -10.11 -31.47
C PHE A 85 -18.73 -10.47 -32.97
N ARG A 86 -17.65 -11.14 -33.38
CA ARG A 86 -17.53 -11.67 -34.75
C ARG A 86 -18.52 -12.79 -35.04
N GLY A 87 -18.85 -13.60 -34.02
CA GLY A 87 -19.85 -14.66 -34.11
C GLY A 87 -21.31 -14.17 -34.06
N GLY A 88 -21.54 -12.89 -33.85
CA GLY A 88 -22.89 -12.29 -33.77
C GLY A 88 -23.60 -12.43 -32.42
N ASP A 89 -22.91 -12.96 -31.40
CA ASP A 89 -23.44 -13.10 -30.05
C ASP A 89 -23.11 -11.87 -29.18
N GLY A 90 -23.85 -10.79 -29.42
CA GLY A 90 -23.62 -9.52 -28.74
C GLY A 90 -23.87 -9.57 -27.23
N THR A 91 -24.82 -10.39 -26.75
CA THR A 91 -25.14 -10.51 -25.33
C THR A 91 -24.00 -11.17 -24.58
N PHE A 92 -23.49 -12.28 -25.06
CA PHE A 92 -22.33 -12.95 -24.48
C PHE A 92 -21.07 -12.10 -24.53
N GLY A 93 -20.86 -11.38 -25.65
CA GLY A 93 -19.76 -10.42 -25.78
C GLY A 93 -19.82 -9.29 -24.76
N ALA A 94 -21.01 -8.79 -24.40
CA ALA A 94 -21.20 -7.76 -23.38
C ALA A 94 -20.81 -8.26 -21.97
N PHE A 95 -21.17 -9.48 -21.58
CA PHE A 95 -20.76 -10.05 -20.30
C PHE A 95 -19.25 -10.23 -20.20
N LEU A 96 -18.62 -10.71 -21.27
CA LEU A 96 -17.16 -10.84 -21.33
C LEU A 96 -16.46 -9.48 -21.23
N LEU A 97 -17.02 -8.43 -21.83
CA LEU A 97 -16.48 -7.08 -21.75
C LEU A 97 -16.51 -6.55 -20.31
N ILE A 98 -17.59 -6.77 -19.57
CA ILE A 98 -17.67 -6.39 -18.16
C ILE A 98 -16.57 -7.12 -17.37
N GLY A 99 -16.39 -8.42 -17.59
CA GLY A 99 -15.31 -9.19 -16.96
C GLY A 99 -13.91 -8.64 -17.28
N ALA A 100 -13.69 -8.23 -18.54
CA ALA A 100 -12.42 -7.62 -18.97
C ALA A 100 -12.16 -6.27 -18.29
N LEU A 101 -13.21 -5.43 -18.12
CA LEU A 101 -13.10 -4.14 -17.44
C LEU A 101 -12.76 -4.32 -15.95
N VAL A 102 -13.45 -5.23 -15.26
CA VAL A 102 -13.17 -5.54 -13.84
C VAL A 102 -11.75 -6.09 -13.66
N SER A 103 -11.33 -7.03 -14.51
CA SER A 103 -9.98 -7.59 -14.47
C SER A 103 -8.90 -6.54 -14.77
N GLY A 104 -9.15 -5.63 -15.72
CA GLY A 104 -8.28 -4.51 -16.02
C GLY A 104 -8.13 -3.55 -14.85
N TRP A 105 -9.22 -3.23 -14.16
CA TRP A 105 -9.21 -2.43 -12.94
C TRP A 105 -8.38 -3.09 -11.83
N LEU A 106 -8.56 -4.40 -11.61
CA LEU A 106 -7.76 -5.16 -10.63
C LEU A 106 -6.27 -5.15 -10.99
N THR A 107 -5.95 -5.22 -12.28
CA THR A 107 -4.54 -5.11 -12.75
C THR A 107 -3.96 -3.76 -12.37
N LEU A 108 -4.67 -2.68 -12.66
CA LEU A 108 -4.24 -1.32 -12.33
C LEU A 108 -4.07 -1.15 -10.80
N ALA A 109 -5.03 -1.62 -10.01
CA ALA A 109 -4.98 -1.58 -8.55
C ALA A 109 -3.73 -2.31 -8.01
N ASN A 110 -3.42 -3.52 -8.51
CA ASN A 110 -2.23 -4.26 -8.11
C ASN A 110 -0.93 -3.53 -8.48
N ILE A 111 -0.86 -2.88 -9.65
CA ILE A 111 0.30 -2.08 -10.05
C ILE A 111 0.46 -0.89 -9.12
N VAL A 112 -0.61 -0.16 -8.83
CA VAL A 112 -0.60 0.99 -7.93
C VAL A 112 -0.13 0.57 -6.54
N HIS A 113 -0.65 -0.53 -5.99
CA HIS A 113 -0.20 -1.06 -4.69
C HIS A 113 1.29 -1.45 -4.72
N ALA A 114 1.77 -2.11 -5.79
CA ALA A 114 3.18 -2.46 -5.92
C ALA A 114 4.10 -1.22 -5.93
N VAL A 115 3.62 -0.08 -6.43
CA VAL A 115 4.42 1.16 -6.49
C VAL A 115 4.37 1.93 -5.17
N ILE A 116 3.16 2.06 -4.58
CA ILE A 116 2.93 2.93 -3.42
C ILE A 116 3.27 2.23 -2.11
N SER A 117 3.10 0.90 -2.01
CA SER A 117 3.32 0.16 -0.76
C SER A 117 4.74 0.34 -0.24
N GLN A 118 4.84 0.94 0.92
CA GLN A 118 6.10 1.16 1.67
C GLN A 118 6.03 0.58 3.08
N GLU A 119 4.87 0.05 3.46
CA GLU A 119 4.57 -0.58 4.76
C GLU A 119 5.20 0.14 5.96
N CYS A 120 4.64 1.29 6.26
CA CYS A 120 4.93 2.01 7.49
C CYS A 120 3.63 2.24 8.25
N GLY A 121 3.70 2.26 9.57
CA GLY A 121 2.51 2.47 10.38
C GLY A 121 2.79 2.67 11.87
N VAL A 122 1.72 2.78 12.62
CA VAL A 122 1.73 2.77 14.09
C VAL A 122 1.36 1.36 14.52
N THR A 123 2.26 0.68 15.27
CA THR A 123 2.04 -0.71 15.68
C THR A 123 1.35 -0.82 17.02
N GLU A 124 1.60 0.13 17.91
CA GLU A 124 1.09 0.11 19.28
C GLU A 124 0.88 1.54 19.77
N GLU A 125 -0.27 1.79 20.38
CA GLU A 125 -0.58 3.03 21.06
C GLU A 125 -0.93 2.70 22.49
N SER A 126 -0.04 3.03 23.43
CA SER A 126 -0.31 2.91 24.85
C SER A 126 -0.81 4.25 25.38
N SER A 127 -2.11 4.44 25.37
CA SER A 127 -2.76 5.58 26.00
C SER A 127 -3.69 5.09 27.10
N PRO A 128 -3.65 5.70 28.29
CA PRO A 128 -4.65 5.45 29.32
C PRO A 128 -6.07 5.88 28.90
N ASN A 129 -6.19 6.70 27.87
CA ASN A 129 -7.45 7.13 27.26
C ASN A 129 -7.50 6.62 25.80
N SER A 130 -8.24 5.55 25.55
CA SER A 130 -8.43 4.93 24.23
C SER A 130 -9.13 5.84 23.18
N GLU A 131 -9.49 7.07 23.55
CA GLU A 131 -10.13 8.05 22.66
C GLU A 131 -9.14 9.02 21.98
N ILE A 132 -7.85 8.92 22.29
CA ILE A 132 -6.82 9.82 21.73
C ILE A 132 -6.18 9.12 20.53
N PHE A 133 -6.57 9.55 19.35
CA PHE A 133 -5.98 9.07 18.09
C PHE A 133 -4.75 9.90 17.73
N HIS A 134 -3.68 9.20 17.37
CA HIS A 134 -2.49 9.79 16.79
C HIS A 134 -2.44 9.42 15.30
N GLU A 135 -2.19 10.41 14.48
CA GLU A 135 -2.05 10.22 13.05
C GLU A 135 -0.57 10.34 12.68
N ALA A 136 -0.06 9.40 11.90
CA ALA A 136 1.29 9.43 11.42
C ALA A 136 1.30 9.60 9.89
N GLU A 137 1.89 10.71 9.42
CA GLU A 137 2.20 10.92 8.00
C GLU A 137 3.63 10.47 7.72
N PHE A 138 3.80 9.62 6.72
CA PHE A 138 5.10 9.09 6.34
C PHE A 138 5.63 9.78 5.08
N GLY A 139 6.86 10.31 5.18
CA GLY A 139 7.63 10.80 4.06
C GLY A 139 8.75 9.81 3.71
N TYR A 140 9.01 9.62 2.43
CA TYR A 140 10.01 8.67 1.95
C TYR A 140 11.17 9.42 1.29
N GLY A 141 12.35 9.38 1.94
CA GLY A 141 13.59 9.91 1.39
C GLY A 141 14.21 8.94 0.39
N SER A 142 14.90 9.47 -0.58
CA SER A 142 15.71 8.72 -1.57
C SER A 142 17.03 8.28 -0.97
#